data_022426f970b70988af8f07bac4edfc0e
#
_entry.id   022426f970b70988af8f07bac4edfc0e
#
_cell.length_a   1.000
_cell.length_b   1.000
_cell.length_c   1.000
_cell.angle_alpha   90.00
_cell.angle_beta   90.00
_cell.angle_gamma   90.00
#
_symmetry.space_group_name_H-M   'P 1'
#
loop_
_entity.id
_entity.type
_entity.pdbx_description
1 polymer ?
#
loop_
_entity_poly.entity_id
_entity_poly.type
_entity_poly.pdbx_seq_one_letter_code
_entity_poly.pdbx_strand_id
1 'polypeptide(L)'
;MHSSDSPFVVREDRAVYETDAPVLYSVSEHIATLTLNRPDFHNAQNSQMTYALDAALRQAVDDDQVKVIVLRGAGKHFCAGHDIGTPGRDIDKPFERAHLWWDHTNKPGGEQLYAREQEVYLGMCRRWRDLPKPTIAMVHGACIAGGLMLAWVCDLIVASDDAFFQDPVVRMGIPGVEYFAHPYELNPRIAKEFLFTGERMTAARAHAMGMVNRIVPAAELEAATYALAANVARQPRMGLALTKQAINHVEDLQGKRAGMDAAFAWHHFAHAHNELLSGDKLAGFDAKAMAQANRQERS
;
A
#
# COMPACT_ATOMS: atom_id res chain seq x y z
N MET A 1 27.14 -17.10 22.30
CA MET A 1 27.22 -15.63 22.36
C MET A 1 26.46 -15.13 21.16
N HIS A 2 25.17 -14.88 21.31
CA HIS A 2 24.40 -14.24 20.26
C HIS A 2 24.67 -12.74 20.35
N SER A 3 25.27 -12.17 19.32
CA SER A 3 25.40 -10.74 19.22
C SER A 3 23.98 -10.17 19.07
N SER A 4 23.64 -9.27 19.95
CA SER A 4 22.38 -8.53 19.99
C SER A 4 22.34 -7.40 18.95
N ASP A 5 22.99 -7.57 17.82
CA ASP A 5 22.95 -6.61 16.74
C ASP A 5 21.68 -6.85 15.91
N SER A 6 20.55 -6.40 16.50
CA SER A 6 19.36 -6.15 15.69
C SER A 6 19.76 -5.20 14.58
N PRO A 7 19.49 -5.50 13.28
CA PRO A 7 19.72 -4.57 12.19
C PRO A 7 18.81 -3.33 12.28
N PHE A 8 17.93 -3.28 13.28
CA PHE A 8 17.14 -2.13 13.63
C PHE A 8 17.94 -1.23 14.56
N VAL A 9 18.58 -0.24 14.01
CA VAL A 9 18.95 0.93 14.78
C VAL A 9 17.65 1.66 15.10
N VAL A 10 17.01 1.26 16.21
CA VAL A 10 15.98 2.07 16.84
C VAL A 10 16.66 3.41 17.12
N ARG A 11 16.21 4.48 16.51
CA ARG A 11 16.64 5.81 16.94
C ARG A 11 16.20 5.92 18.39
N GLU A 12 17.14 6.17 19.31
CA GLU A 12 16.89 6.26 20.75
C GLU A 12 15.75 7.22 21.13
N ASP A 13 15.46 8.18 20.23
CA ASP A 13 14.35 9.15 20.33
C ASP A 13 12.97 8.59 19.94
N ARG A 14 12.87 7.31 19.51
CA ARG A 14 11.65 6.70 19.00
C ARG A 14 11.41 5.28 19.52
N ALA A 15 11.68 5.07 20.81
CA ALA A 15 11.47 3.79 21.50
C ALA A 15 10.01 3.27 21.51
N VAL A 16 9.06 4.12 21.11
CA VAL A 16 7.60 3.78 20.97
C VAL A 16 7.34 2.73 19.89
N TYR A 17 8.31 2.45 19.06
CA TYR A 17 8.16 1.64 17.84
C TYR A 17 7.90 0.16 18.07
N GLU A 18 8.33 -0.38 19.19
CA GLU A 18 8.23 -1.83 19.46
C GLU A 18 7.02 -2.20 20.35
N THR A 19 6.32 -1.22 20.92
CA THR A 19 5.25 -1.47 21.89
C THR A 19 3.85 -1.32 21.33
N ASP A 20 3.64 -0.54 20.26
CA ASP A 20 2.32 -0.31 19.71
C ASP A 20 2.04 -1.23 18.52
N ALA A 21 0.85 -1.81 18.47
CA ALA A 21 0.41 -2.61 17.34
C ALA A 21 0.43 -1.74 16.05
N PRO A 22 1.18 -2.13 15.00
CA PRO A 22 1.31 -1.32 13.79
C PRO A 22 0.03 -1.26 12.96
N VAL A 23 -0.94 -2.13 13.26
CA VAL A 23 -2.30 -2.12 12.72
C VAL A 23 -3.27 -2.35 13.87
N LEU A 24 -4.23 -1.43 14.02
CA LEU A 24 -5.33 -1.59 14.97
C LEU A 24 -6.52 -2.24 14.27
N TYR A 25 -7.24 -3.09 15.00
CA TYR A 25 -8.40 -3.82 14.50
C TYR A 25 -9.60 -3.59 15.43
N SER A 26 -10.74 -3.26 14.85
CA SER A 26 -12.01 -3.17 15.57
C SER A 26 -13.17 -3.59 14.67
N VAL A 27 -14.26 -4.06 15.27
CA VAL A 27 -15.49 -4.43 14.56
C VAL A 27 -16.66 -3.72 15.20
N SER A 28 -17.50 -3.11 14.41
CA SER A 28 -18.78 -2.50 14.80
C SER A 28 -19.77 -2.61 13.64
N GLU A 29 -21.02 -2.94 13.93
CA GLU A 29 -22.12 -2.98 12.95
C GLU A 29 -21.80 -3.72 11.65
N HIS A 30 -21.16 -4.89 11.75
CA HIS A 30 -20.70 -5.72 10.61
C HIS A 30 -19.56 -5.11 9.78
N ILE A 31 -18.92 -4.06 10.26
CA ILE A 31 -17.80 -3.39 9.60
C ILE A 31 -16.54 -3.62 10.42
N ALA A 32 -15.53 -4.27 9.82
CA ALA A 32 -14.19 -4.30 10.39
C ALA A 32 -13.43 -3.03 9.98
N THR A 33 -12.82 -2.36 10.95
CA THR A 33 -11.94 -1.22 10.72
C THR A 33 -10.51 -1.61 11.00
N LEU A 34 -9.67 -1.49 9.99
CA LEU A 34 -8.22 -1.68 10.07
C LEU A 34 -7.55 -0.32 9.98
N THR A 35 -6.80 0.06 11.02
CA THR A 35 -6.12 1.34 11.06
C THR A 35 -4.61 1.13 11.01
N LEU A 36 -3.96 1.64 9.95
CA LEU A 36 -2.50 1.74 9.88
C LEU A 36 -2.04 2.65 11.00
N ASN A 37 -1.24 2.16 11.94
CA ASN A 37 -0.94 2.83 13.21
C ASN A 37 0.54 3.09 13.41
N ARG A 38 1.14 3.80 12.45
CA ARG A 38 2.50 4.34 12.51
C ARG A 38 2.51 5.84 12.19
N PRO A 39 1.70 6.67 12.89
CA PRO A 39 1.49 8.08 12.53
C PRO A 39 2.78 8.91 12.52
N ASP A 40 3.74 8.63 13.40
CA ASP A 40 5.04 9.31 13.46
C ASP A 40 5.92 9.06 12.23
N PHE A 41 5.61 8.01 11.47
CA PHE A 41 6.25 7.65 10.22
C PHE A 41 5.31 7.83 9.03
N HIS A 42 4.24 8.63 9.21
CA HIS A 42 3.22 8.84 8.17
C HIS A 42 2.64 7.54 7.63
N ASN A 43 2.52 6.52 8.47
CA ASN A 43 2.08 5.16 8.14
C ASN A 43 2.90 4.49 7.03
N ALA A 44 4.20 4.81 6.93
CA ALA A 44 5.10 4.13 5.99
C ALA A 44 5.18 2.63 6.32
N GLN A 45 5.16 1.80 5.27
CA GLN A 45 5.07 0.34 5.36
C GLN A 45 6.44 -0.27 5.61
N ASN A 46 6.63 -0.89 6.76
CA ASN A 46 7.68 -1.87 7.01
C ASN A 46 7.08 -3.28 6.97
N SER A 47 7.91 -4.32 7.00
CA SER A 47 7.40 -5.70 6.94
C SER A 47 6.49 -6.02 8.11
N GLN A 48 6.78 -5.52 9.32
CA GLN A 48 5.96 -5.73 10.50
C GLN A 48 4.52 -5.24 10.29
N MET A 49 4.35 -4.01 9.75
CA MET A 49 3.03 -3.47 9.45
C MET A 49 2.33 -4.26 8.33
N THR A 50 3.07 -4.67 7.31
CA THR A 50 2.51 -5.42 6.19
C THR A 50 1.99 -6.79 6.64
N TYR A 51 2.76 -7.53 7.44
CA TYR A 51 2.30 -8.82 8.00
C TYR A 51 1.17 -8.65 9.02
N ALA A 52 1.19 -7.59 9.85
CA ALA A 52 0.10 -7.29 10.77
C ALA A 52 -1.20 -6.96 10.02
N LEU A 53 -1.10 -6.21 8.90
CA LEU A 53 -2.24 -5.92 8.03
C LEU A 53 -2.80 -7.20 7.40
N ASP A 54 -1.93 -8.08 6.93
CA ASP A 54 -2.35 -9.38 6.39
C ASP A 54 -3.08 -10.23 7.41
N ALA A 55 -2.56 -10.30 8.64
CA ALA A 55 -3.21 -11.02 9.74
C ALA A 55 -4.59 -10.41 10.08
N ALA A 56 -4.69 -9.08 10.14
CA ALA A 56 -5.94 -8.38 10.41
C ALA A 56 -6.98 -8.59 9.30
N LEU A 57 -6.56 -8.60 8.03
CA LEU A 57 -7.43 -8.90 6.89
C LEU A 57 -7.92 -10.34 6.93
N ARG A 58 -7.05 -11.32 7.24
CA ARG A 58 -7.47 -12.73 7.44
C ARG A 58 -8.49 -12.84 8.57
N GLN A 59 -8.21 -12.21 9.72
CA GLN A 59 -9.15 -12.18 10.84
C GLN A 59 -10.52 -11.61 10.43
N ALA A 60 -10.53 -10.52 9.67
CA ALA A 60 -11.77 -9.93 9.18
C ALA A 60 -12.52 -10.84 8.20
N VAL A 61 -11.80 -11.64 7.39
CA VAL A 61 -12.41 -12.62 6.47
C VAL A 61 -13.01 -13.79 7.24
N ASP A 62 -12.33 -14.29 8.26
CA ASP A 62 -12.75 -15.45 9.06
C ASP A 62 -13.91 -15.13 10.00
N ASP A 63 -14.11 -13.85 10.36
CA ASP A 63 -15.21 -13.42 11.22
C ASP A 63 -16.53 -13.30 10.44
N ASP A 64 -17.44 -14.23 10.67
CA ASP A 64 -18.76 -14.27 10.03
C ASP A 64 -19.65 -13.05 10.34
N GLN A 65 -19.36 -12.29 11.38
CA GLN A 65 -20.07 -11.05 11.69
C GLN A 65 -19.62 -9.88 10.82
N VAL A 66 -18.42 -9.96 10.23
CA VAL A 66 -17.89 -8.93 9.35
C VAL A 66 -18.40 -9.10 7.92
N LYS A 67 -18.96 -8.05 7.35
CA LYS A 67 -19.47 -8.01 5.97
C LYS A 67 -18.68 -7.04 5.07
N VAL A 68 -18.07 -6.01 5.65
CA VAL A 68 -17.30 -4.97 4.95
C VAL A 68 -16.04 -4.67 5.75
N ILE A 69 -14.97 -4.35 5.07
CA ILE A 69 -13.69 -3.97 5.68
C ILE A 69 -13.37 -2.53 5.28
N VAL A 70 -13.05 -1.68 6.26
CA VAL A 70 -12.57 -0.31 6.05
C VAL A 70 -11.10 -0.25 6.43
N LEU A 71 -10.25 0.22 5.50
CA LEU A 71 -8.82 0.48 5.73
C LEU A 71 -8.61 1.99 5.86
N ARG A 72 -7.97 2.43 6.95
CA ARG A 72 -7.66 3.84 7.23
C ARG A 72 -6.25 4.02 7.77
N GLY A 73 -5.75 5.26 7.79
CA GLY A 73 -4.52 5.63 8.47
C GLY A 73 -4.79 6.38 9.77
N ALA A 74 -3.95 6.21 10.78
CA ALA A 74 -3.90 7.08 11.95
C ALA A 74 -3.13 8.37 11.65
N GLY A 75 -3.45 9.43 12.36
CA GLY A 75 -2.73 10.71 12.28
C GLY A 75 -3.02 11.50 11.00
N LYS A 76 -1.99 12.14 10.44
CA LYS A 76 -2.13 13.15 9.38
C LYS A 76 -2.32 12.58 7.97
N HIS A 77 -1.90 11.35 7.73
CA HIS A 77 -1.80 10.77 6.39
C HIS A 77 -2.35 9.35 6.34
N PHE A 78 -2.87 8.97 5.20
CA PHE A 78 -3.26 7.58 4.96
C PHE A 78 -2.01 6.68 4.96
N CYS A 79 -1.07 6.89 4.03
CA CYS A 79 0.18 6.15 3.97
C CYS A 79 1.19 6.84 3.04
N ALA A 80 2.42 7.03 3.52
CA ALA A 80 3.50 7.68 2.77
C ALA A 80 4.33 6.70 1.90
N GLY A 81 3.92 5.45 1.78
CA GLY A 81 4.62 4.44 0.97
C GLY A 81 5.48 3.48 1.79
N HIS A 82 6.48 2.87 1.13
CA HIS A 82 7.40 1.95 1.81
C HIS A 82 8.32 2.69 2.77
N ASP A 83 8.65 2.07 3.88
CA ASP A 83 9.60 2.63 4.85
C ASP A 83 11.04 2.50 4.32
N ILE A 84 11.47 3.51 3.58
CA ILE A 84 12.84 3.64 3.05
C ILE A 84 13.75 4.46 3.97
N GLY A 85 13.21 5.00 5.05
CA GLY A 85 13.92 5.90 5.98
C GLY A 85 14.42 5.24 7.25
N THR A 86 13.95 4.03 7.58
CA THR A 86 14.40 3.31 8.77
C THR A 86 15.67 2.51 8.44
N PRO A 87 16.81 2.82 9.09
CA PRO A 87 18.03 2.03 8.90
C PRO A 87 17.79 0.56 9.26
N GLY A 88 18.33 -0.32 8.42
CA GLY A 88 18.28 -1.76 8.65
C GLY A 88 16.94 -2.41 8.35
N ARG A 89 15.91 -1.68 7.99
CA ARG A 89 14.55 -2.20 7.71
C ARG A 89 14.33 -3.59 8.33
N ASP A 90 13.17 -4.03 8.63
CA ASP A 90 12.90 -5.37 9.20
C ASP A 90 13.02 -6.53 8.19
N ILE A 91 13.87 -6.35 7.18
CA ILE A 91 14.03 -7.26 6.04
C ILE A 91 14.53 -8.66 6.44
N ASP A 92 15.31 -8.75 7.51
CA ASP A 92 15.88 -10.00 8.03
C ASP A 92 15.07 -10.61 9.16
N LYS A 93 13.97 -9.96 9.61
CA LYS A 93 13.10 -10.57 10.62
C LYS A 93 12.31 -11.73 10.05
N PRO A 94 12.23 -12.86 10.76
CA PRO A 94 11.31 -13.93 10.41
C PRO A 94 9.87 -13.51 10.70
N PHE A 95 9.01 -13.71 9.71
CA PHE A 95 7.56 -13.54 9.85
C PHE A 95 6.84 -14.81 9.39
N GLU A 96 5.64 -15.04 9.90
CA GLU A 96 4.80 -16.11 9.38
C GLU A 96 4.43 -15.81 7.93
N ARG A 97 4.83 -16.69 7.02
CA ARG A 97 4.71 -16.48 5.59
C ARG A 97 3.30 -16.86 5.11
N ALA A 98 2.77 -15.99 4.27
CA ALA A 98 1.45 -16.20 3.70
C ALA A 98 1.49 -16.67 2.23
N HIS A 99 2.64 -16.59 1.57
CA HIS A 99 2.86 -17.01 0.19
C HIS A 99 3.81 -18.18 0.09
N LEU A 100 3.72 -18.91 -1.02
CA LEU A 100 4.51 -20.10 -1.29
C LEU A 100 5.85 -19.81 -1.99
N TRP A 101 6.41 -18.61 -1.78
CA TRP A 101 7.75 -18.30 -2.24
C TRP A 101 8.77 -18.75 -1.22
N TRP A 102 10.03 -18.88 -1.66
CA TRP A 102 11.12 -19.24 -0.75
C TRP A 102 11.40 -18.12 0.25
N ASP A 103 12.00 -18.50 1.36
CA ASP A 103 12.40 -17.53 2.38
C ASP A 103 13.44 -16.55 1.82
N HIS A 104 13.17 -15.25 1.92
CA HIS A 104 14.06 -14.19 1.49
C HIS A 104 15.13 -13.84 2.53
N THR A 105 14.95 -14.29 3.78
CA THR A 105 15.84 -13.98 4.90
C THR A 105 17.26 -14.50 4.60
N ASN A 106 18.27 -13.66 4.74
CA ASN A 106 19.67 -13.99 4.51
C ASN A 106 20.02 -14.47 3.09
N LYS A 107 19.20 -14.18 2.09
CA LYS A 107 19.55 -14.42 0.69
C LYS A 107 20.44 -13.30 0.15
N PRO A 108 21.39 -13.60 -0.76
CA PRO A 108 22.29 -12.59 -1.29
C PRO A 108 21.63 -11.72 -2.37
N GLY A 109 22.01 -10.45 -2.42
CA GLY A 109 21.78 -9.55 -3.55
C GLY A 109 20.32 -9.42 -4.00
N GLY A 110 20.12 -9.53 -5.30
CA GLY A 110 18.80 -9.37 -5.92
C GLY A 110 17.78 -10.44 -5.56
N GLU A 111 18.25 -11.64 -5.17
CA GLU A 111 17.36 -12.73 -4.75
C GLU A 111 16.57 -12.35 -3.49
N GLN A 112 17.22 -11.76 -2.49
CA GLN A 112 16.57 -11.30 -1.27
C GLN A 112 15.49 -10.25 -1.57
N LEU A 113 15.85 -9.25 -2.34
CA LEU A 113 14.92 -8.17 -2.68
C LEU A 113 13.72 -8.68 -3.48
N TYR A 114 13.99 -9.48 -4.53
CA TYR A 114 12.94 -10.04 -5.38
C TYR A 114 11.96 -10.91 -4.59
N ALA A 115 12.47 -11.87 -3.81
CA ALA A 115 11.63 -12.78 -3.05
C ALA A 115 10.81 -12.03 -1.98
N ARG A 116 11.43 -11.04 -1.31
CA ARG A 116 10.74 -10.21 -0.32
C ARG A 116 9.60 -9.39 -0.94
N GLU A 117 9.86 -8.67 -2.01
CA GLU A 117 8.86 -7.80 -2.63
C GLU A 117 7.77 -8.60 -3.33
N GLN A 118 8.12 -9.78 -3.86
CA GLN A 118 7.16 -10.74 -4.37
C GLN A 118 6.20 -11.21 -3.27
N GLU A 119 6.67 -11.38 -2.04
CA GLU A 119 5.82 -11.82 -0.92
C GLU A 119 5.05 -10.64 -0.30
N VAL A 120 5.78 -9.62 0.19
CA VAL A 120 5.19 -8.58 1.07
C VAL A 120 4.53 -7.43 0.34
N TYR A 121 4.78 -7.28 -0.97
CA TYR A 121 4.17 -6.21 -1.75
C TYR A 121 3.24 -6.78 -2.83
N LEU A 122 3.78 -7.37 -3.88
CA LEU A 122 2.94 -7.84 -4.99
C LEU A 122 1.98 -8.96 -4.58
N GLY A 123 2.50 -9.99 -3.91
CA GLY A 123 1.73 -11.17 -3.54
C GLY A 123 0.63 -10.88 -2.52
N MET A 124 0.95 -10.14 -1.46
CA MET A 124 -0.05 -9.74 -0.46
C MET A 124 -1.11 -8.83 -1.07
N CYS A 125 -0.73 -7.84 -1.88
CA CYS A 125 -1.69 -6.98 -2.56
C CYS A 125 -2.64 -7.77 -3.47
N ARG A 126 -2.15 -8.75 -4.22
CA ARG A 126 -3.00 -9.62 -5.03
C ARG A 126 -3.99 -10.40 -4.18
N ARG A 127 -3.56 -10.98 -3.06
CA ARG A 127 -4.42 -11.70 -2.14
C ARG A 127 -5.46 -10.78 -1.50
N TRP A 128 -5.07 -9.56 -1.09
CA TRP A 128 -5.98 -8.60 -0.47
C TRP A 128 -7.04 -8.09 -1.45
N ARG A 129 -6.67 -7.89 -2.72
CA ARG A 129 -7.66 -7.57 -3.77
C ARG A 129 -8.71 -8.66 -3.91
N ASP A 130 -8.32 -9.93 -3.78
CA ASP A 130 -9.19 -11.08 -4.01
C ASP A 130 -9.97 -11.55 -2.78
N LEU A 131 -9.89 -10.83 -1.65
CA LEU A 131 -10.69 -11.15 -0.46
C LEU A 131 -12.19 -11.17 -0.80
N PRO A 132 -12.96 -12.13 -0.23
CA PRO A 132 -14.37 -12.31 -0.57
C PRO A 132 -15.30 -11.24 0.00
N LYS A 133 -14.78 -10.33 0.82
CA LYS A 133 -15.53 -9.24 1.43
C LYS A 133 -15.19 -7.91 0.76
N PRO A 134 -16.17 -7.01 0.56
CA PRO A 134 -15.90 -5.66 0.09
C PRO A 134 -14.95 -4.90 1.00
N THR A 135 -14.06 -4.14 0.38
CA THR A 135 -13.05 -3.32 1.05
C THR A 135 -13.16 -1.87 0.64
N ILE A 136 -13.01 -0.94 1.58
CA ILE A 136 -13.10 0.50 1.35
C ILE A 136 -11.86 1.18 1.92
N ALA A 137 -11.10 1.88 1.11
CA ALA A 137 -10.04 2.75 1.58
C ALA A 137 -10.61 4.11 1.97
N MET A 138 -10.35 4.55 3.21
CA MET A 138 -10.67 5.87 3.72
C MET A 138 -9.40 6.72 3.71
N VAL A 139 -9.24 7.53 2.66
CA VAL A 139 -7.98 8.22 2.34
C VAL A 139 -8.04 9.68 2.75
N HIS A 140 -7.06 10.12 3.57
CA HIS A 140 -6.85 11.52 3.93
C HIS A 140 -5.38 11.89 3.81
N GLY A 141 -5.08 13.16 3.55
CA GLY A 141 -3.71 13.65 3.39
C GLY A 141 -2.96 12.88 2.31
N ALA A 142 -1.75 12.41 2.62
CA ALA A 142 -0.89 11.75 1.65
C ALA A 142 -1.25 10.27 1.43
N CYS A 143 -1.33 9.86 0.15
CA CYS A 143 -1.37 8.48 -0.31
C CYS A 143 -0.29 8.33 -1.39
N ILE A 144 0.91 7.86 -1.01
CA ILE A 144 2.11 7.91 -1.84
C ILE A 144 2.69 6.53 -2.07
N ALA A 145 3.10 6.22 -3.30
CA ALA A 145 3.81 5.00 -3.68
C ALA A 145 3.15 3.72 -3.12
N GLY A 146 3.77 2.99 -2.19
CA GLY A 146 3.14 1.85 -1.53
C GLY A 146 1.79 2.16 -0.88
N GLY A 147 1.52 3.42 -0.52
CA GLY A 147 0.18 3.85 -0.07
C GLY A 147 -0.89 3.73 -1.15
N LEU A 148 -0.53 3.97 -2.42
CA LEU A 148 -1.42 3.72 -3.56
C LEU A 148 -1.76 2.23 -3.66
N MET A 149 -0.78 1.35 -3.44
CA MET A 149 -1.00 -0.09 -3.46
C MET A 149 -2.09 -0.48 -2.45
N LEU A 150 -2.03 0.06 -1.22
CA LEU A 150 -3.02 -0.19 -0.17
C LEU A 150 -4.41 0.38 -0.52
N ALA A 151 -4.49 1.52 -1.18
CA ALA A 151 -5.75 2.09 -1.64
C ALA A 151 -6.34 1.29 -2.81
N TRP A 152 -5.50 0.87 -3.78
CA TRP A 152 -5.91 0.19 -5.01
C TRP A 152 -6.26 -1.29 -4.85
N VAL A 153 -5.85 -1.93 -3.75
CA VAL A 153 -6.35 -3.28 -3.42
C VAL A 153 -7.75 -3.25 -2.80
N CYS A 154 -8.20 -2.07 -2.35
CA CYS A 154 -9.57 -1.88 -1.90
C CYS A 154 -10.52 -1.71 -3.09
N ASP A 155 -11.75 -2.19 -2.94
CA ASP A 155 -12.77 -2.12 -4.00
C ASP A 155 -13.29 -0.69 -4.22
N LEU A 156 -13.29 0.12 -3.17
CA LEU A 156 -13.80 1.49 -3.18
C LEU A 156 -12.82 2.42 -2.45
N ILE A 157 -12.76 3.67 -2.92
CA ILE A 157 -11.96 4.72 -2.27
C ILE A 157 -12.88 5.91 -1.96
N VAL A 158 -12.92 6.30 -0.68
CA VAL A 158 -13.49 7.57 -0.23
C VAL A 158 -12.34 8.45 0.24
N ALA A 159 -12.23 9.65 -0.31
CA ALA A 159 -11.12 10.55 -0.01
C ALA A 159 -11.61 11.88 0.59
N SER A 160 -10.80 12.46 1.48
CA SER A 160 -10.98 13.85 1.88
C SER A 160 -10.57 14.80 0.74
N ASP A 161 -11.14 15.98 0.72
CA ASP A 161 -10.87 17.01 -0.29
C ASP A 161 -9.41 17.51 -0.28
N ASP A 162 -8.73 17.41 0.86
CA ASP A 162 -7.30 17.72 1.03
C ASP A 162 -6.36 16.55 0.72
N ALA A 163 -6.88 15.37 0.40
CA ALA A 163 -6.07 14.22 0.06
C ALA A 163 -5.35 14.41 -1.29
N PHE A 164 -4.19 13.78 -1.40
CA PHE A 164 -3.46 13.71 -2.66
C PHE A 164 -2.81 12.35 -2.85
N PHE A 165 -2.66 11.98 -4.11
CA PHE A 165 -2.05 10.73 -4.57
C PHE A 165 -0.76 11.04 -5.32
N GLN A 166 0.26 10.21 -5.16
CA GLN A 166 1.56 10.44 -5.81
C GLN A 166 2.33 9.12 -5.97
N ASP A 167 2.94 8.90 -7.15
CA ASP A 167 3.94 7.86 -7.32
C ASP A 167 5.24 8.45 -7.88
N PRO A 168 6.16 8.87 -7.01
CA PRO A 168 7.38 9.55 -7.42
C PRO A 168 8.55 8.60 -7.69
N VAL A 169 8.34 7.28 -7.77
CA VAL A 169 9.41 6.27 -7.83
C VAL A 169 10.23 6.33 -9.13
N VAL A 170 9.72 6.98 -10.18
CA VAL A 170 10.48 7.25 -11.40
C VAL A 170 11.75 8.05 -11.11
N ARG A 171 11.77 8.88 -10.06
CA ARG A 171 12.95 9.61 -9.60
C ARG A 171 14.06 8.68 -9.11
N MET A 172 13.70 7.49 -8.65
CA MET A 172 14.63 6.42 -8.28
C MET A 172 15.00 5.53 -9.49
N GLY A 173 14.63 5.91 -10.71
CA GLY A 173 14.83 5.09 -11.91
C GLY A 173 13.93 3.86 -11.99
N ILE A 174 12.86 3.79 -11.21
CA ILE A 174 11.95 2.65 -11.10
C ILE A 174 10.64 2.97 -11.83
N PRO A 175 10.05 2.03 -12.59
CA PRO A 175 8.90 2.33 -13.46
C PRO A 175 7.59 2.60 -12.72
N GLY A 176 7.46 2.21 -11.48
CA GLY A 176 6.27 2.33 -10.64
C GLY A 176 6.35 1.36 -9.47
N VAL A 177 5.38 1.39 -8.57
CA VAL A 177 5.31 0.46 -7.43
C VAL A 177 5.05 -0.98 -7.88
N GLU A 178 5.33 -1.94 -7.02
CA GLU A 178 5.31 -3.39 -7.31
C GLU A 178 3.92 -3.89 -7.71
N TYR A 179 2.87 -3.38 -7.07
CA TYR A 179 1.48 -3.59 -7.50
C TYR A 179 1.11 -2.58 -8.59
N PHE A 180 1.61 -2.80 -9.79
CA PHE A 180 1.50 -1.86 -10.92
C PHE A 180 0.07 -1.81 -11.50
N ALA A 181 -0.85 -1.21 -10.76
CA ALA A 181 -2.26 -1.07 -11.15
C ALA A 181 -2.56 0.20 -11.96
N HIS A 182 -1.60 1.11 -12.13
CA HIS A 182 -1.76 2.43 -12.73
C HIS A 182 -2.63 2.48 -14.00
N PRO A 183 -2.43 1.62 -15.02
CA PRO A 183 -3.23 1.70 -16.25
C PRO A 183 -4.67 1.16 -16.10
N TYR A 184 -4.99 0.56 -14.96
CA TYR A 184 -6.33 0.08 -14.63
C TYR A 184 -7.08 1.05 -13.70
N GLU A 185 -6.37 1.74 -12.84
CA GLU A 185 -6.92 2.78 -11.95
C GLU A 185 -7.05 4.14 -12.67
N LEU A 186 -6.21 4.37 -13.69
CA LEU A 186 -6.15 5.57 -14.52
C LEU A 186 -6.13 5.16 -15.99
N ASN A 187 -6.64 6.02 -16.88
CA ASN A 187 -6.41 5.75 -18.29
C ASN A 187 -4.91 5.83 -18.64
N PRO A 188 -4.43 5.15 -19.72
CA PRO A 188 -2.99 5.04 -20.00
C PRO A 188 -2.25 6.35 -20.20
N ARG A 189 -2.90 7.42 -20.66
CA ARG A 189 -2.26 8.74 -20.83
C ARG A 189 -2.08 9.44 -19.49
N ILE A 190 -3.08 9.38 -18.64
CA ILE A 190 -3.02 9.95 -17.28
C ILE A 190 -2.02 9.15 -16.43
N ALA A 191 -1.99 7.82 -16.54
CA ALA A 191 -1.02 6.99 -15.86
C ALA A 191 0.43 7.35 -16.25
N LYS A 192 0.69 7.59 -17.55
CA LYS A 192 2.01 8.04 -18.03
C LYS A 192 2.37 9.42 -17.51
N GLU A 193 1.46 10.39 -17.58
CA GLU A 193 1.71 11.73 -17.03
C GLU A 193 2.01 11.65 -15.53
N PHE A 194 1.18 10.94 -14.76
CA PHE A 194 1.34 10.74 -13.33
C PHE A 194 2.69 10.13 -12.95
N LEU A 195 3.11 9.08 -13.67
CA LEU A 195 4.39 8.40 -13.43
C LEU A 195 5.59 9.20 -13.97
N PHE A 196 5.49 9.78 -15.17
CA PHE A 196 6.63 10.48 -15.78
C PHE A 196 6.99 11.77 -15.04
N THR A 197 5.99 12.47 -14.51
CA THR A 197 6.22 13.70 -13.75
C THR A 197 6.51 13.39 -12.28
N GLY A 198 5.93 12.32 -11.73
CA GLY A 198 5.96 12.05 -10.29
C GLY A 198 5.23 13.11 -9.46
N GLU A 199 4.40 13.95 -10.10
CA GLU A 199 3.66 15.02 -9.44
C GLU A 199 2.48 14.52 -8.64
N ARG A 200 1.97 15.38 -7.77
CA ARG A 200 0.78 15.08 -6.97
C ARG A 200 -0.47 15.18 -7.80
N MET A 201 -1.31 14.18 -7.68
CA MET A 201 -2.69 14.20 -8.16
C MET A 201 -3.61 14.56 -6.99
N THR A 202 -4.38 15.64 -7.12
CA THR A 202 -5.38 16.02 -6.11
C THR A 202 -6.52 15.01 -6.05
N ALA A 203 -7.22 14.92 -4.90
CA ALA A 203 -8.41 14.08 -4.76
C ALA A 203 -9.46 14.43 -5.83
N ALA A 204 -9.64 15.71 -6.14
CA ALA A 204 -10.57 16.17 -7.18
C ALA A 204 -10.22 15.61 -8.57
N ARG A 205 -8.94 15.62 -8.96
CA ARG A 205 -8.50 15.04 -10.23
C ARG A 205 -8.66 13.52 -10.24
N ALA A 206 -8.28 12.86 -9.15
CA ALA A 206 -8.41 11.42 -8.99
C ALA A 206 -9.88 10.95 -9.12
N HIS A 207 -10.81 11.71 -8.54
CA HIS A 207 -12.24 11.46 -8.67
C HIS A 207 -12.73 11.69 -10.11
N ALA A 208 -12.32 12.80 -10.73
CA ALA A 208 -12.71 13.09 -12.13
C ALA A 208 -12.20 12.01 -13.11
N MET A 209 -11.11 11.31 -12.78
CA MET A 209 -10.56 10.20 -13.58
C MET A 209 -11.17 8.84 -13.23
N GLY A 210 -12.03 8.75 -12.22
CA GLY A 210 -12.68 7.51 -11.79
C GLY A 210 -11.90 6.67 -10.77
N MET A 211 -10.69 7.09 -10.36
CA MET A 211 -9.88 6.38 -9.37
C MET A 211 -10.49 6.47 -7.95
N VAL A 212 -11.15 7.58 -7.62
CA VAL A 212 -11.79 7.81 -6.33
C VAL A 212 -13.30 7.83 -6.49
N ASN A 213 -14.02 7.05 -5.68
CA ASN A 213 -15.50 6.96 -5.77
C ASN A 213 -16.19 8.20 -5.22
N ARG A 214 -15.68 8.76 -4.12
CA ARG A 214 -16.29 9.92 -3.45
C ARG A 214 -15.21 10.84 -2.88
N ILE A 215 -15.49 12.14 -2.95
CA ILE A 215 -14.74 13.17 -2.24
C ILE A 215 -15.69 13.86 -1.29
N VAL A 216 -15.21 14.12 -0.08
CA VAL A 216 -15.97 14.86 0.95
C VAL A 216 -15.01 15.78 1.72
N PRO A 217 -15.51 16.83 2.38
CA PRO A 217 -14.71 17.61 3.32
C PRO A 217 -14.02 16.70 4.36
N ALA A 218 -12.79 17.03 4.75
CA ALA A 218 -12.02 16.20 5.69
C ALA A 218 -12.79 15.89 6.98
N ALA A 219 -13.58 16.83 7.49
CA ALA A 219 -14.39 16.65 8.69
C ALA A 219 -15.54 15.63 8.51
N GLU A 220 -15.93 15.35 7.28
CA GLU A 220 -17.05 14.45 6.94
C GLU A 220 -16.55 13.06 6.50
N LEU A 221 -15.25 12.89 6.31
CA LEU A 221 -14.67 11.69 5.71
C LEU A 221 -15.07 10.40 6.45
N GLU A 222 -14.97 10.41 7.76
CA GLU A 222 -15.30 9.25 8.58
C GLU A 222 -16.78 8.89 8.45
N ALA A 223 -17.66 9.86 8.66
CA ALA A 223 -19.11 9.66 8.57
C ALA A 223 -19.54 9.18 7.17
N ALA A 224 -19.02 9.78 6.10
CA ALA A 224 -19.32 9.40 4.73
C ALA A 224 -18.83 7.99 4.38
N THR A 225 -17.65 7.61 4.86
CA THR A 225 -17.09 6.28 4.64
C THR A 225 -17.91 5.20 5.34
N TYR A 226 -18.24 5.39 6.62
CA TYR A 226 -19.06 4.42 7.35
C TYR A 226 -20.50 4.37 6.86
N ALA A 227 -21.08 5.47 6.41
CA ALA A 227 -22.40 5.45 5.75
C ALA A 227 -22.38 4.61 4.46
N LEU A 228 -21.31 4.70 3.66
CA LEU A 228 -21.11 3.85 2.49
C LEU A 228 -20.94 2.38 2.90
N ALA A 229 -20.09 2.10 3.89
CA ALA A 229 -19.84 0.74 4.39
C ALA A 229 -21.13 0.11 4.94
N ALA A 230 -21.92 0.85 5.72
CA ALA A 230 -23.21 0.38 6.23
C ALA A 230 -24.21 0.10 5.08
N ASN A 231 -24.21 0.92 4.02
CA ASN A 231 -25.05 0.66 2.85
C ASN A 231 -24.64 -0.65 2.15
N VAL A 232 -23.34 -0.88 1.96
CA VAL A 232 -22.84 -2.13 1.40
C VAL A 232 -23.14 -3.31 2.31
N ALA A 233 -22.98 -3.18 3.62
CA ALA A 233 -23.23 -4.24 4.60
C ALA A 233 -24.69 -4.73 4.64
N ARG A 234 -25.65 -3.92 4.17
CA ARG A 234 -27.04 -4.34 4.03
C ARG A 234 -27.29 -5.38 2.93
N GLN A 235 -26.37 -5.47 1.97
CA GLN A 235 -26.52 -6.38 0.83
C GLN A 235 -26.22 -7.85 1.23
N PRO A 236 -26.78 -8.82 0.49
CA PRO A 236 -26.49 -10.23 0.70
C PRO A 236 -25.00 -10.53 0.50
N ARG A 237 -24.39 -11.22 1.49
CA ARG A 237 -22.94 -11.55 1.51
C ARG A 237 -22.48 -12.26 0.23
N MET A 238 -23.23 -13.26 -0.22
CA MET A 238 -22.89 -14.01 -1.43
C MET A 238 -22.92 -13.13 -2.68
N GLY A 239 -23.92 -12.26 -2.80
CA GLY A 239 -24.01 -11.29 -3.91
C GLY A 239 -22.80 -10.37 -3.97
N LEU A 240 -22.37 -9.82 -2.83
CA LEU A 240 -21.18 -8.97 -2.74
C LEU A 240 -19.91 -9.72 -3.18
N ALA A 241 -19.70 -10.92 -2.65
CA ALA A 241 -18.53 -11.73 -2.97
C ALA A 241 -18.45 -12.09 -4.47
N LEU A 242 -19.58 -12.55 -5.05
CA LEU A 242 -19.65 -12.92 -6.46
C LEU A 242 -19.51 -11.71 -7.39
N THR A 243 -20.09 -10.56 -7.03
CA THR A 243 -19.92 -9.32 -7.81
C THR A 243 -18.46 -8.89 -7.86
N LYS A 244 -17.77 -8.86 -6.71
CA LYS A 244 -16.35 -8.55 -6.63
C LYS A 244 -15.54 -9.53 -7.47
N GLN A 245 -15.76 -10.83 -7.30
CA GLN A 245 -15.05 -11.87 -8.06
C GLN A 245 -15.26 -11.72 -9.57
N ALA A 246 -16.49 -11.44 -10.01
CA ALA A 246 -16.79 -11.26 -11.43
C ALA A 246 -16.05 -10.07 -12.04
N ILE A 247 -16.04 -8.92 -11.35
CA ILE A 247 -15.33 -7.71 -11.80
C ILE A 247 -13.83 -7.97 -11.84
N ASN A 248 -13.25 -8.52 -10.75
CA ASN A 248 -11.84 -8.84 -10.70
C ASN A 248 -11.42 -9.81 -11.81
N HIS A 249 -12.25 -10.80 -12.11
CA HIS A 249 -11.98 -11.76 -13.18
C HIS A 249 -11.94 -11.10 -14.56
N VAL A 250 -12.85 -10.16 -14.83
CA VAL A 250 -12.85 -9.40 -16.10
C VAL A 250 -11.56 -8.58 -16.24
N GLU A 251 -11.15 -7.86 -15.19
CA GLU A 251 -9.88 -7.11 -15.23
C GLU A 251 -8.67 -8.04 -15.47
N ASP A 252 -8.67 -9.22 -14.84
CA ASP A 252 -7.58 -10.21 -15.02
C ASP A 252 -7.56 -10.76 -16.46
N LEU A 253 -8.72 -11.01 -17.08
CA LEU A 253 -8.83 -11.37 -18.51
C LEU A 253 -8.35 -10.24 -19.43
N GLN A 254 -8.51 -8.98 -19.02
CA GLN A 254 -7.97 -7.82 -19.72
C GLN A 254 -6.46 -7.63 -19.51
N GLY A 255 -5.80 -8.54 -18.79
CA GLY A 255 -4.37 -8.60 -18.65
C GLY A 255 -3.82 -7.94 -17.38
N LYS A 256 -4.65 -7.57 -16.38
CA LYS A 256 -4.18 -6.87 -15.16
C LYS A 256 -3.07 -7.66 -14.45
N ARG A 257 -3.25 -8.96 -14.23
CA ARG A 257 -2.22 -9.81 -13.58
C ARG A 257 -0.98 -9.96 -14.43
N ALA A 258 -1.13 -10.25 -15.71
CA ALA A 258 0.01 -10.43 -16.63
C ALA A 258 0.81 -9.12 -16.80
N GLY A 259 0.13 -7.98 -16.87
CA GLY A 259 0.76 -6.66 -16.90
C GLY A 259 1.56 -6.36 -15.62
N MET A 260 1.02 -6.72 -14.46
CA MET A 260 1.74 -6.58 -13.19
C MET A 260 2.98 -7.48 -13.11
N ASP A 261 2.91 -8.73 -13.61
CA ASP A 261 4.08 -9.63 -13.64
C ASP A 261 5.20 -9.05 -14.50
N ALA A 262 4.87 -8.52 -15.67
CA ALA A 262 5.83 -7.86 -16.54
C ALA A 262 6.41 -6.60 -15.88
N ALA A 263 5.58 -5.75 -15.29
CA ALA A 263 6.02 -4.53 -14.63
C ALA A 263 6.92 -4.84 -13.43
N PHE A 264 6.61 -5.89 -12.65
CA PHE A 264 7.43 -6.34 -11.53
C PHE A 264 8.81 -6.82 -11.98
N ALA A 265 8.90 -7.53 -13.11
CA ALA A 265 10.19 -7.91 -13.68
C ALA A 265 11.03 -6.67 -14.09
N TRP A 266 10.41 -5.66 -14.70
CA TRP A 266 11.09 -4.39 -15.05
C TRP A 266 11.47 -3.58 -13.82
N HIS A 267 10.66 -3.59 -12.77
CA HIS A 267 10.96 -2.98 -11.48
C HIS A 267 12.27 -3.53 -10.91
N HIS A 268 12.43 -4.86 -10.88
CA HIS A 268 13.66 -5.50 -10.40
C HIS A 268 14.84 -5.33 -11.36
N PHE A 269 14.61 -5.27 -12.65
CA PHE A 269 15.65 -4.89 -13.61
C PHE A 269 16.17 -3.47 -13.33
N ALA A 270 15.28 -2.52 -13.01
CA ALA A 270 15.67 -1.16 -12.67
C ALA A 270 16.51 -1.11 -11.38
N HIS A 271 16.14 -1.87 -10.33
CA HIS A 271 16.95 -2.00 -9.13
C HIS A 271 18.35 -2.55 -9.44
N ALA A 272 18.45 -3.61 -10.25
CA ALA A 272 19.73 -4.19 -10.65
C ALA A 272 20.57 -3.19 -11.47
N HIS A 273 19.94 -2.43 -12.38
CA HIS A 273 20.60 -1.39 -13.15
C HIS A 273 21.16 -0.30 -12.24
N ASN A 274 20.38 0.21 -11.29
CA ASN A 274 20.81 1.22 -10.33
C ASN A 274 22.00 0.73 -9.49
N GLU A 275 21.93 -0.50 -8.99
CA GLU A 275 23.02 -1.13 -8.22
C GLU A 275 24.31 -1.20 -9.04
N LEU A 276 24.25 -1.63 -10.30
CA LEU A 276 25.41 -1.70 -11.21
C LEU A 276 25.95 -0.31 -11.55
N LEU A 277 25.08 0.70 -11.63
CA LEU A 277 25.48 2.06 -12.03
C LEU A 277 26.07 2.87 -10.88
N SER A 278 25.52 2.75 -9.69
CA SER A 278 25.83 3.64 -8.55
C SER A 278 26.16 2.92 -7.26
N GLY A 279 26.04 1.59 -7.19
CA GLY A 279 26.15 0.83 -5.96
C GLY A 279 24.96 1.01 -5.01
N ASP A 280 23.86 1.60 -5.50
CA ASP A 280 22.65 1.82 -4.71
C ASP A 280 21.39 1.54 -5.55
N LYS A 281 20.65 0.51 -5.17
CA LYS A 281 19.42 0.08 -5.84
C LYS A 281 18.29 1.13 -5.90
N LEU A 282 18.36 2.18 -5.07
CA LEU A 282 17.42 3.31 -5.05
C LEU A 282 18.02 4.57 -5.69
N ALA A 283 19.13 4.45 -6.43
CA ALA A 283 19.81 5.56 -7.11
C ALA A 283 20.16 6.74 -6.17
N GLY A 284 20.52 6.44 -4.93
CA GLY A 284 20.87 7.45 -3.92
C GLY A 284 19.68 8.13 -3.23
N PHE A 285 18.45 7.69 -3.50
CA PHE A 285 17.26 8.26 -2.85
C PHE A 285 16.95 7.53 -1.53
N ASP A 286 17.01 8.28 -0.44
CA ASP A 286 16.41 7.95 0.85
C ASP A 286 15.14 8.78 1.09
N ALA A 287 14.49 8.57 2.24
CA ALA A 287 13.28 9.33 2.59
C ALA A 287 13.53 10.85 2.66
N LYS A 288 14.74 11.29 3.04
CA LYS A 288 15.10 12.71 3.16
C LYS A 288 15.30 13.32 1.77
N ALA A 289 16.04 12.66 0.89
CA ALA A 289 16.25 13.09 -0.50
C ALA A 289 14.91 13.17 -1.25
N MET A 290 14.03 12.18 -1.08
CA MET A 290 12.70 12.18 -1.67
C MET A 290 11.82 13.31 -1.14
N ALA A 291 11.84 13.57 0.18
CA ALA A 291 11.11 14.70 0.78
C ALA A 291 11.63 16.06 0.27
N GLN A 292 12.94 16.19 0.03
CA GLN A 292 13.53 17.39 -0.52
C GLN A 292 13.11 17.60 -1.98
N ALA A 293 13.18 16.59 -2.82
CA ALA A 293 12.71 16.65 -4.20
C ALA A 293 11.22 17.07 -4.28
N ASN A 294 10.38 16.51 -3.42
CA ASN A 294 8.96 16.88 -3.32
C ASN A 294 8.69 18.32 -2.87
N ARG A 295 9.65 18.98 -2.19
CA ARG A 295 9.53 20.40 -1.79
C ARG A 295 9.92 21.35 -2.91
N GLN A 296 10.94 20.99 -3.71
CA GLN A 296 11.43 21.82 -4.82
C GLN A 296 10.38 21.97 -5.92
N GLU A 297 9.48 21.02 -6.08
CA GLU A 297 8.36 21.12 -7.03
C GLU A 297 7.25 22.10 -6.61
N ARG A 298 7.28 22.60 -5.37
CA ARG A 298 6.28 23.54 -4.84
C ARG A 298 6.73 25.01 -4.96
N SER A 299 7.98 25.24 -5.32
CA SER A 299 8.57 26.58 -5.51
C SER A 299 8.54 26.96 -6.98
#